data_de64d41d10aaf487f57e8ca0d737c65a
#
_entry.id   de64d41d10aaf487f57e8ca0d737c65a
#
_cell.length_a   1.000
_cell.length_b   1.000
_cell.length_c   1.000
_cell.angle_alpha   90.00
_cell.angle_beta   90.00
_cell.angle_gamma   90.00
#
_symmetry.space_group_name_H-M   'P 1'
#
loop_
_entity.id
_entity.type
_entity.pdbx_description
1 polymer ?
#
loop_
_entity_poly.entity_id
_entity_poly.type
_entity_poly.pdbx_seq_one_letter_code
_entity_poly.pdbx_strand_id
1 'polypeptide(L)'
;MSRQTLTTVMAPLLGLFILSVGNSFLSSLTTLRLDAAGASPAMIGVVSSAYFVGLTLGAMFHDRLIVRIGHIRAYASFASLGVVSILMQVLSADWMLWILVRLIYGWTTVGVFLVIESWLLLVADQTVRGRFLALYMIAFYGAGAVGQALLGTVDGLGEFAPFIAAAMLASLSVLPIVILPREMPLMERVEALKPLQLFQMSPSVVIGCFGSGVAIAAVYTLFPLYLQTIGMPVDEVGMMMACVILGAMVLQYPVGRWSDNQDRRVVLITLAFACLLLCAAILFLPHSPTTLMITLFLLGGGIFAIYPVSISFSADRASAASLVPMIQGMLLVNSLGSAISPISISAVMSAFGASGLFWSLAVLNILMVIFFIWRRGARPDATQVAPFAPATAMSPIGAEIRVTDEMIQGVKEHDAEAEEPPVRHASSGG
;
A
#
# COMPACT_ATOMS: atom_id res chain seq x y z
N MET A 1 -7.26 13.75 -25.58
CA MET A 1 -6.79 12.34 -25.58
C MET A 1 -7.29 11.65 -26.82
N SER A 2 -6.42 11.00 -27.60
CA SER A 2 -6.84 10.20 -28.75
C SER A 2 -7.61 8.95 -28.28
N ARG A 3 -8.49 8.39 -29.12
CA ARG A 3 -9.17 7.11 -28.81
C ARG A 3 -8.17 5.99 -28.46
N GLN A 4 -7.04 6.01 -29.11
CA GLN A 4 -5.97 5.02 -28.94
C GLN A 4 -5.30 5.15 -27.55
N THR A 5 -5.00 6.38 -27.12
CA THR A 5 -4.47 6.65 -25.76
C THR A 5 -5.45 6.22 -24.68
N LEU A 6 -6.76 6.42 -24.89
CA LEU A 6 -7.79 6.02 -23.92
C LEU A 6 -7.86 4.48 -23.76
N THR A 7 -7.85 3.73 -24.87
CA THR A 7 -7.90 2.26 -24.82
C THR A 7 -6.64 1.66 -24.19
N THR A 8 -5.47 2.24 -24.45
CA THR A 8 -4.19 1.78 -23.91
C THR A 8 -4.11 1.96 -22.39
N VAL A 9 -4.78 2.98 -21.82
CA VAL A 9 -4.83 3.21 -20.35
C VAL A 9 -5.95 2.40 -19.70
N MET A 10 -7.12 2.33 -20.34
CA MET A 10 -8.29 1.70 -19.73
C MET A 10 -8.14 0.20 -19.55
N ALA A 11 -7.43 -0.49 -20.44
CA ALA A 11 -7.29 -1.94 -20.34
C ALA A 11 -6.40 -2.39 -19.16
N PRO A 12 -5.21 -1.81 -18.89
CA PRO A 12 -4.46 -2.08 -17.68
C PRO A 12 -5.24 -1.72 -16.40
N LEU A 13 -5.96 -0.59 -16.38
CA LEU A 13 -6.79 -0.20 -15.24
C LEU A 13 -7.95 -1.16 -15.00
N LEU A 14 -8.58 -1.67 -16.04
CA LEU A 14 -9.63 -2.68 -15.94
C LEU A 14 -9.06 -4.01 -15.42
N GLY A 15 -7.91 -4.45 -15.93
CA GLY A 15 -7.19 -5.61 -15.42
C GLY A 15 -6.84 -5.47 -13.94
N LEU A 16 -6.32 -4.30 -13.54
CA LEU A 16 -6.05 -3.94 -12.15
C LEU A 16 -7.31 -4.04 -11.29
N PHE A 17 -8.40 -3.43 -11.75
CA PHE A 17 -9.67 -3.41 -11.02
C PHE A 17 -10.19 -4.84 -10.77
N ILE A 18 -10.27 -5.64 -11.83
CA ILE A 18 -10.76 -7.03 -11.75
C ILE A 18 -9.90 -7.87 -10.79
N LEU A 19 -8.58 -7.79 -10.91
CA LEU A 19 -7.66 -8.51 -10.04
C LEU A 19 -7.79 -8.05 -8.59
N SER A 20 -7.85 -6.72 -8.37
CA SER A 20 -7.86 -6.15 -7.03
C SER A 20 -9.15 -6.44 -6.27
N VAL A 21 -10.30 -6.58 -6.95
CA VAL A 21 -11.55 -7.07 -6.33
C VAL A 21 -11.33 -8.44 -5.71
N GLY A 22 -10.79 -9.40 -6.47
CA GLY A 22 -10.52 -10.76 -5.98
C GLY A 22 -9.47 -10.80 -4.88
N ASN A 23 -8.36 -10.07 -5.06
CA ASN A 23 -7.28 -10.00 -4.08
C ASN A 23 -7.73 -9.41 -2.74
N SER A 24 -8.63 -8.42 -2.76
CA SER A 24 -9.10 -7.74 -1.56
C SER A 24 -9.90 -8.67 -0.65
N PHE A 25 -10.95 -9.33 -1.15
CA PHE A 25 -11.73 -10.25 -0.30
C PHE A 25 -10.94 -11.52 0.05
N LEU A 26 -10.05 -12.01 -0.83
CA LEU A 26 -9.21 -13.17 -0.54
C LEU A 26 -8.26 -12.93 0.65
N SER A 27 -7.80 -11.69 0.84
CA SER A 27 -6.96 -11.34 1.98
C SER A 27 -7.70 -11.54 3.31
N SER A 28 -8.92 -11.02 3.43
CA SER A 28 -9.79 -11.20 4.61
C SER A 28 -10.25 -12.66 4.76
N LEU A 29 -10.67 -13.28 3.66
CA LEU A 29 -11.13 -14.67 3.64
C LEU A 29 -10.08 -15.63 4.18
N THR A 30 -8.81 -15.47 3.78
CA THR A 30 -7.73 -16.35 4.24
C THR A 30 -7.66 -16.39 5.76
N THR A 31 -7.75 -15.24 6.41
CA THR A 31 -7.74 -15.10 7.87
C THR A 31 -8.98 -15.75 8.50
N LEU A 32 -10.16 -15.47 7.96
CA LEU A 32 -11.43 -16.01 8.47
C LEU A 32 -11.49 -17.54 8.35
N ARG A 33 -10.99 -18.11 7.24
CA ARG A 33 -10.96 -19.57 7.04
C ARG A 33 -9.96 -20.27 7.95
N LEU A 34 -8.79 -19.67 8.18
CA LEU A 34 -7.83 -20.21 9.13
C LEU A 34 -8.38 -20.21 10.56
N ASP A 35 -9.05 -19.14 10.96
CA ASP A 35 -9.71 -19.05 12.27
C ASP A 35 -10.82 -20.10 12.41
N ALA A 36 -11.69 -20.23 11.40
CA ALA A 36 -12.73 -21.24 11.36
C ALA A 36 -12.18 -22.69 11.40
N ALA A 37 -10.98 -22.90 10.86
CA ALA A 37 -10.27 -24.19 10.95
C ALA A 37 -9.56 -24.39 12.32
N GLY A 38 -9.70 -23.46 13.26
CA GLY A 38 -9.11 -23.56 14.60
C GLY A 38 -7.62 -23.18 14.67
N ALA A 39 -7.09 -22.45 13.68
CA ALA A 39 -5.73 -21.96 13.70
C ALA A 39 -5.56 -20.89 14.79
N SER A 40 -4.46 -20.96 15.55
CA SER A 40 -4.14 -19.91 16.51
C SER A 40 -3.87 -18.56 15.81
N PRO A 41 -4.13 -17.41 16.48
CA PRO A 41 -3.81 -16.10 15.90
C PRO A 41 -2.35 -15.99 15.42
N ALA A 42 -1.40 -16.59 16.17
CA ALA A 42 0.01 -16.64 15.77
C ALA A 42 0.22 -17.38 14.45
N MET A 43 -0.46 -18.50 14.22
CA MET A 43 -0.40 -19.24 12.97
C MET A 43 -1.00 -18.44 11.81
N ILE A 44 -2.15 -17.79 12.04
CA ILE A 44 -2.77 -16.86 11.07
C ILE A 44 -1.78 -15.75 10.70
N GLY A 45 -1.08 -15.19 11.68
CA GLY A 45 -0.04 -14.19 11.46
C GLY A 45 1.10 -14.68 10.57
N VAL A 46 1.59 -15.89 10.77
CA VAL A 46 2.66 -16.49 9.94
C VAL A 46 2.20 -16.66 8.49
N VAL A 47 1.03 -17.26 8.26
CA VAL A 47 0.45 -17.46 6.92
C VAL A 47 0.22 -16.12 6.22
N SER A 48 -0.28 -15.12 6.95
CA SER A 48 -0.51 -13.78 6.40
C SER A 48 0.79 -13.05 6.06
N SER A 49 1.82 -13.17 6.91
CA SER A 49 3.14 -12.60 6.65
C SER A 49 3.81 -13.21 5.43
N ALA A 50 3.59 -14.47 5.13
CA ALA A 50 4.15 -15.13 3.94
C ALA A 50 3.73 -14.41 2.65
N TYR A 51 2.50 -13.89 2.57
CA TYR A 51 2.05 -13.09 1.43
C TYR A 51 2.88 -11.80 1.26
N PHE A 52 3.13 -11.06 2.34
CA PHE A 52 3.92 -9.83 2.28
C PHE A 52 5.41 -10.10 2.03
N VAL A 53 5.94 -11.20 2.54
CA VAL A 53 7.29 -11.67 2.20
C VAL A 53 7.37 -11.97 0.70
N GLY A 54 6.36 -12.64 0.14
CA GLY A 54 6.25 -12.89 -1.30
C GLY A 54 6.23 -11.60 -2.11
N LEU A 55 5.41 -10.61 -1.71
CA LEU A 55 5.37 -9.27 -2.32
C LEU A 55 6.76 -8.63 -2.31
N THR A 56 7.45 -8.64 -1.17
CA THR A 56 8.78 -8.04 -1.01
C THR A 56 9.81 -8.71 -1.92
N LEU A 57 9.86 -10.04 -1.93
CA LEU A 57 10.77 -10.81 -2.79
C LEU A 57 10.47 -10.57 -4.27
N GLY A 58 9.20 -10.55 -4.66
CA GLY A 58 8.81 -10.26 -6.03
C GLY A 58 9.26 -8.86 -6.46
N ALA A 59 9.04 -7.85 -5.62
CA ALA A 59 9.47 -6.47 -5.89
C ALA A 59 10.99 -6.35 -6.15
N MET A 60 11.80 -7.20 -5.55
CA MET A 60 13.26 -7.18 -5.73
C MET A 60 13.76 -7.85 -7.02
N PHE A 61 13.00 -8.78 -7.59
CA PHE A 61 13.51 -9.65 -8.64
C PHE A 61 12.73 -9.61 -9.97
N HIS A 62 11.49 -9.10 -9.99
CA HIS A 62 10.63 -9.17 -11.17
C HIS A 62 11.08 -8.33 -12.35
N ASP A 63 11.76 -7.20 -12.13
CA ASP A 63 12.27 -6.34 -13.22
C ASP A 63 13.12 -7.14 -14.21
N ARG A 64 14.00 -7.99 -13.68
CA ARG A 64 14.87 -8.84 -14.51
C ARG A 64 14.06 -9.86 -15.31
N LEU A 65 13.03 -10.43 -14.71
CA LEU A 65 12.19 -11.43 -15.33
C LEU A 65 11.32 -10.82 -16.40
N ILE A 66 10.66 -9.68 -16.12
CA ILE A 66 9.78 -8.97 -17.06
C ILE A 66 10.55 -8.51 -18.30
N VAL A 67 11.75 -7.92 -18.12
CA VAL A 67 12.62 -7.52 -19.24
C VAL A 67 13.00 -8.73 -20.10
N ARG A 68 13.23 -9.90 -19.50
CA ARG A 68 13.65 -11.09 -20.22
C ARG A 68 12.53 -11.76 -21.03
N ILE A 69 11.31 -11.86 -20.49
CA ILE A 69 10.21 -12.61 -21.11
C ILE A 69 9.15 -11.71 -21.78
N GLY A 70 9.19 -10.41 -21.51
CA GLY A 70 8.25 -9.40 -22.01
C GLY A 70 6.98 -9.28 -21.15
N HIS A 71 6.37 -8.10 -21.16
CA HIS A 71 5.28 -7.70 -20.26
C HIS A 71 4.03 -8.60 -20.34
N ILE A 72 3.52 -8.87 -21.56
CA ILE A 72 2.30 -9.69 -21.71
C ILE A 72 2.50 -11.11 -21.22
N ARG A 73 3.64 -11.71 -21.56
CA ARG A 73 3.97 -13.09 -21.11
C ARG A 73 4.21 -13.14 -19.61
N ALA A 74 4.89 -12.14 -19.05
CA ALA A 74 5.10 -11.99 -17.61
C ALA A 74 3.77 -11.89 -16.88
N TYR A 75 2.88 -10.99 -17.33
CA TYR A 75 1.54 -10.85 -16.76
C TYR A 75 0.77 -12.18 -16.74
N ALA A 76 0.66 -12.82 -17.91
CA ALA A 76 -0.05 -14.09 -18.03
C ALA A 76 0.54 -15.18 -17.14
N SER A 77 1.87 -15.27 -17.06
CA SER A 77 2.56 -16.26 -16.20
C SER A 77 2.30 -15.99 -14.71
N PHE A 78 2.40 -14.73 -14.27
CA PHE A 78 2.12 -14.35 -12.88
C PHE A 78 0.65 -14.59 -12.53
N ALA A 79 -0.29 -14.17 -13.38
CA ALA A 79 -1.71 -14.38 -13.14
C ALA A 79 -2.06 -15.87 -13.09
N SER A 80 -1.53 -16.68 -14.01
CA SER A 80 -1.77 -18.13 -14.02
C SER A 80 -1.23 -18.81 -12.77
N LEU A 81 -0.01 -18.49 -12.35
CA LEU A 81 0.58 -19.03 -11.12
C LEU A 81 -0.18 -18.54 -9.87
N GLY A 82 -0.68 -17.30 -9.90
CA GLY A 82 -1.56 -16.75 -8.86
C GLY A 82 -2.87 -17.53 -8.76
N VAL A 83 -3.52 -17.85 -9.89
CA VAL A 83 -4.73 -18.69 -9.95
C VAL A 83 -4.46 -20.07 -9.33
N VAL A 84 -3.37 -20.72 -9.72
CA VAL A 84 -2.97 -22.02 -9.14
C VAL A 84 -2.78 -21.89 -7.63
N SER A 85 -2.09 -20.86 -7.15
CA SER A 85 -1.87 -20.62 -5.72
C SER A 85 -3.17 -20.41 -4.94
N ILE A 86 -4.15 -19.72 -5.52
CA ILE A 86 -5.48 -19.55 -4.90
C ILE A 86 -6.19 -20.90 -4.80
N LEU A 87 -6.24 -21.67 -5.90
CA LEU A 87 -6.94 -22.95 -5.95
C LEU A 87 -6.28 -24.03 -5.07
N MET A 88 -4.96 -23.99 -4.90
CA MET A 88 -4.25 -24.89 -4.00
C MET A 88 -4.69 -24.74 -2.53
N GLN A 89 -5.18 -23.56 -2.10
CA GLN A 89 -5.73 -23.38 -0.77
C GLN A 89 -7.05 -24.14 -0.54
N VAL A 90 -7.78 -24.46 -1.61
CA VAL A 90 -9.02 -25.26 -1.55
C VAL A 90 -8.72 -26.74 -1.32
N LEU A 91 -7.57 -27.24 -1.80
CA LEU A 91 -7.25 -28.66 -1.81
C LEU A 91 -6.85 -29.23 -0.44
N SER A 92 -6.38 -28.40 0.46
CA SER A 92 -5.91 -28.85 1.77
C SER A 92 -5.97 -27.73 2.80
N ALA A 93 -6.39 -28.06 4.02
CA ALA A 93 -6.35 -27.18 5.20
C ALA A 93 -4.96 -27.17 5.88
N ASP A 94 -3.95 -27.82 5.30
CA ASP A 94 -2.59 -27.82 5.87
C ASP A 94 -1.99 -26.43 5.86
N TRP A 95 -1.68 -25.91 7.03
CA TRP A 95 -1.11 -24.58 7.24
C TRP A 95 0.27 -24.41 6.60
N MET A 96 1.08 -25.47 6.50
CA MET A 96 2.37 -25.45 5.80
C MET A 96 2.19 -25.19 4.30
N LEU A 97 1.23 -25.87 3.68
CA LEU A 97 0.86 -25.61 2.29
C LEU A 97 0.38 -24.16 2.13
N TRP A 98 -0.43 -23.65 3.06
CA TRP A 98 -0.92 -22.29 2.99
C TRP A 98 0.18 -21.23 3.09
N ILE A 99 1.21 -21.43 3.94
CA ILE A 99 2.40 -20.57 3.96
C ILE A 99 3.05 -20.50 2.58
N LEU A 100 3.31 -21.66 1.97
CA LEU A 100 3.98 -21.73 0.67
C LEU A 100 3.16 -21.07 -0.43
N VAL A 101 1.87 -21.40 -0.54
CA VAL A 101 1.01 -20.84 -1.60
C VAL A 101 0.73 -19.36 -1.39
N ARG A 102 0.65 -18.86 -0.16
CA ARG A 102 0.52 -17.43 0.14
C ARG A 102 1.79 -16.65 -0.21
N LEU A 103 2.96 -17.23 0.04
CA LEU A 103 4.23 -16.64 -0.41
C LEU A 103 4.29 -16.53 -1.93
N ILE A 104 3.94 -17.63 -2.65
CA ILE A 104 3.88 -17.63 -4.12
C ILE A 104 2.84 -16.64 -4.62
N TYR A 105 1.66 -16.59 -3.99
CA TYR A 105 0.60 -15.65 -4.37
C TYR A 105 1.02 -14.19 -4.20
N GLY A 106 1.68 -13.84 -3.09
CA GLY A 106 2.25 -12.49 -2.90
C GLY A 106 3.30 -12.16 -3.96
N TRP A 107 4.20 -13.11 -4.24
CA TRP A 107 5.22 -12.97 -5.28
C TRP A 107 4.60 -12.73 -6.66
N THR A 108 3.57 -13.48 -7.05
CA THR A 108 2.89 -13.29 -8.35
C THR A 108 2.09 -11.99 -8.41
N THR A 109 1.42 -11.62 -7.33
CA THR A 109 0.58 -10.42 -7.27
C THR A 109 1.39 -9.14 -7.53
N VAL A 110 2.56 -9.02 -6.92
CA VAL A 110 3.44 -7.87 -7.18
C VAL A 110 3.96 -7.84 -8.62
N GLY A 111 4.19 -9.02 -9.21
CA GLY A 111 4.59 -9.11 -10.61
C GLY A 111 3.51 -8.59 -11.56
N VAL A 112 2.25 -8.89 -11.27
CA VAL A 112 1.12 -8.35 -12.05
C VAL A 112 1.02 -6.83 -11.89
N PHE A 113 1.13 -6.30 -10.67
CA PHE A 113 1.11 -4.86 -10.43
C PHE A 113 2.24 -4.15 -11.17
N LEU A 114 3.45 -4.69 -11.12
CA LEU A 114 4.61 -4.13 -11.82
C LEU A 114 4.38 -4.03 -13.33
N VAL A 115 3.82 -5.05 -13.93
CA VAL A 115 3.51 -5.03 -15.37
C VAL A 115 2.45 -3.97 -15.68
N ILE A 116 1.38 -3.84 -14.89
CA ILE A 116 0.34 -2.83 -15.10
C ILE A 116 0.93 -1.42 -14.99
N GLU A 117 1.72 -1.18 -13.96
CA GLU A 117 2.33 0.12 -13.70
C GLU A 117 3.31 0.51 -14.81
N SER A 118 4.10 -0.42 -15.31
CA SER A 118 5.01 -0.17 -16.42
C SER A 118 4.28 0.18 -17.72
N TRP A 119 3.09 -0.35 -17.95
CA TRP A 119 2.23 0.08 -19.07
C TRP A 119 1.65 1.48 -18.90
N LEU A 120 1.24 1.82 -17.67
CA LEU A 120 0.76 3.18 -17.39
C LEU A 120 1.87 4.22 -17.60
N LEU A 121 3.12 3.88 -17.28
CA LEU A 121 4.29 4.72 -17.57
C LEU A 121 4.51 4.96 -19.06
N LEU A 122 4.30 3.93 -19.90
CA LEU A 122 4.47 4.05 -21.34
C LEU A 122 3.58 5.13 -21.96
N VAL A 123 2.37 5.27 -21.44
CA VAL A 123 1.33 6.17 -21.97
C VAL A 123 1.32 7.52 -21.26
N ALA A 124 1.94 7.61 -20.10
CA ALA A 124 1.96 8.81 -19.27
C ALA A 124 3.06 9.77 -19.73
N ASP A 125 2.75 10.60 -20.74
CA ASP A 125 3.48 11.85 -20.86
C ASP A 125 3.49 12.57 -19.52
N GLN A 126 4.60 13.24 -19.24
CA GLN A 126 4.83 13.91 -17.97
C GLN A 126 3.61 14.76 -17.54
N THR A 127 3.00 15.49 -18.46
CA THR A 127 1.85 16.41 -18.22
C THR A 127 0.54 15.71 -17.77
N VAL A 128 0.43 14.39 -17.90
CA VAL A 128 -0.78 13.61 -17.55
C VAL A 128 -0.55 12.55 -16.47
N ARG A 129 0.69 12.36 -16.00
CA ARG A 129 1.05 11.38 -14.97
C ARG A 129 0.20 11.49 -13.71
N GLY A 130 -0.01 12.68 -13.19
CA GLY A 130 -0.83 12.91 -12.00
C GLY A 130 -2.27 12.42 -12.17
N ARG A 131 -2.86 12.61 -13.36
CA ARG A 131 -4.22 12.11 -13.66
C ARG A 131 -4.28 10.59 -13.74
N PHE A 132 -3.26 9.95 -14.33
CA PHE A 132 -3.20 8.49 -14.40
C PHE A 132 -2.96 7.88 -13.03
N LEU A 133 -2.14 8.51 -12.20
CA LEU A 133 -1.95 8.11 -10.82
C LEU A 133 -3.27 8.21 -10.02
N ALA A 134 -4.04 9.28 -10.19
CA ALA A 134 -5.35 9.41 -9.55
C ALA A 134 -6.33 8.32 -10.01
N LEU A 135 -6.39 8.03 -11.32
CA LEU A 135 -7.22 6.94 -11.86
C LEU A 135 -6.78 5.57 -11.35
N TYR A 136 -5.48 5.33 -11.27
CA TYR A 136 -4.91 4.11 -10.70
C TYR A 136 -5.32 3.94 -9.22
N MET A 137 -5.23 5.00 -8.42
CA MET A 137 -5.63 4.98 -7.01
C MET A 137 -7.12 4.71 -6.85
N ILE A 138 -7.97 5.37 -7.65
CA ILE A 138 -9.43 5.15 -7.64
C ILE A 138 -9.75 3.70 -8.05
N ALA A 139 -9.11 3.18 -9.09
CA ALA A 139 -9.30 1.80 -9.53
C ALA A 139 -8.85 0.80 -8.45
N PHE A 140 -7.70 1.02 -7.83
CA PHE A 140 -7.13 0.13 -6.81
C PHE A 140 -7.97 0.12 -5.52
N TYR A 141 -8.20 1.28 -4.91
CA TYR A 141 -8.99 1.37 -3.67
C TYR A 141 -10.47 1.10 -3.90
N GLY A 142 -11.04 1.57 -5.02
CA GLY A 142 -12.41 1.28 -5.39
C GLY A 142 -12.66 -0.22 -5.58
N ALA A 143 -11.78 -0.90 -6.29
CA ALA A 143 -11.82 -2.36 -6.41
C ALA A 143 -11.67 -3.05 -5.04
N GLY A 144 -10.77 -2.53 -4.20
CA GLY A 144 -10.57 -3.01 -2.84
C GLY A 144 -11.86 -2.94 -2.00
N ALA A 145 -12.52 -1.80 -2.02
CA ALA A 145 -13.78 -1.60 -1.30
C ALA A 145 -14.91 -2.50 -1.85
N VAL A 146 -15.04 -2.59 -3.19
CA VAL A 146 -16.02 -3.49 -3.83
C VAL A 146 -15.73 -4.95 -3.47
N GLY A 147 -14.47 -5.38 -3.52
CA GLY A 147 -14.09 -6.74 -3.16
C GLY A 147 -14.46 -7.08 -1.72
N GLN A 148 -14.15 -6.21 -0.76
CA GLN A 148 -14.53 -6.43 0.64
C GLN A 148 -16.06 -6.46 0.82
N ALA A 149 -16.79 -5.56 0.19
CA ALA A 149 -18.27 -5.55 0.27
C ALA A 149 -18.89 -6.83 -0.32
N LEU A 150 -18.26 -7.46 -1.30
CA LEU A 150 -18.72 -8.72 -1.90
C LEU A 150 -18.37 -9.95 -1.06
N LEU A 151 -17.52 -9.85 -0.03
CA LEU A 151 -17.04 -10.99 0.76
C LEU A 151 -18.16 -11.85 1.28
N GLY A 152 -19.14 -11.27 1.99
CA GLY A 152 -20.28 -12.02 2.54
C GLY A 152 -21.17 -12.65 1.47
N THR A 153 -21.44 -11.92 0.38
CA THR A 153 -22.24 -12.44 -0.74
C THR A 153 -21.59 -13.67 -1.38
N VAL A 154 -20.29 -13.61 -1.60
CA VAL A 154 -19.55 -14.72 -2.24
C VAL A 154 -19.37 -15.88 -1.25
N ASP A 155 -19.16 -15.59 0.03
CA ASP A 155 -19.07 -16.59 1.10
C ASP A 155 -20.38 -17.37 1.26
N GLY A 156 -21.51 -16.70 1.13
CA GLY A 156 -22.86 -17.33 1.16
C GLY A 156 -23.14 -18.30 0.01
N LEU A 157 -22.36 -18.30 -1.06
CA LEU A 157 -22.49 -19.25 -2.17
C LEU A 157 -21.88 -20.63 -1.86
N GLY A 158 -21.08 -20.75 -0.80
CA GLY A 158 -20.49 -22.00 -0.35
C GLY A 158 -19.03 -21.85 0.09
N GLU A 159 -18.53 -22.83 0.80
CA GLU A 159 -17.22 -22.81 1.47
C GLU A 159 -16.06 -22.48 0.52
N PHE A 160 -16.07 -23.01 -0.69
CA PHE A 160 -14.98 -22.83 -1.67
C PHE A 160 -15.27 -21.72 -2.69
N ALA A 161 -16.51 -21.22 -2.73
CA ALA A 161 -16.92 -20.21 -3.71
C ALA A 161 -16.07 -18.95 -3.70
N PRO A 162 -15.62 -18.39 -2.56
CA PRO A 162 -14.76 -17.21 -2.56
C PRO A 162 -13.38 -17.46 -3.19
N PHE A 163 -12.77 -18.62 -2.97
CA PHE A 163 -11.49 -18.98 -3.61
C PHE A 163 -11.65 -19.12 -5.13
N ILE A 164 -12.73 -19.79 -5.56
CA ILE A 164 -13.04 -19.97 -6.98
C ILE A 164 -13.30 -18.62 -7.63
N ALA A 165 -14.09 -17.74 -6.99
CA ALA A 165 -14.37 -16.40 -7.48
C ALA A 165 -13.09 -15.55 -7.60
N ALA A 166 -12.20 -15.59 -6.60
CA ALA A 166 -10.91 -14.89 -6.66
C ALA A 166 -10.03 -15.42 -7.81
N ALA A 167 -9.98 -16.74 -7.99
CA ALA A 167 -9.24 -17.37 -9.09
C ALA A 167 -9.83 -17.00 -10.46
N MET A 168 -11.15 -16.97 -10.60
CA MET A 168 -11.83 -16.51 -11.82
C MET A 168 -11.51 -15.04 -12.12
N LEU A 169 -11.59 -14.16 -11.13
CA LEU A 169 -11.25 -12.74 -11.30
C LEU A 169 -9.78 -12.56 -11.68
N ALA A 170 -8.87 -13.29 -11.04
CA ALA A 170 -7.46 -13.28 -11.40
C ALA A 170 -7.22 -13.75 -12.84
N SER A 171 -7.93 -14.78 -13.31
CA SER A 171 -7.88 -15.25 -14.69
C SER A 171 -8.49 -14.22 -15.66
N LEU A 172 -9.66 -13.65 -15.33
CA LEU A 172 -10.33 -12.66 -16.17
C LEU A 172 -9.53 -11.36 -16.30
N SER A 173 -8.73 -11.00 -15.31
CA SER A 173 -7.87 -9.82 -15.36
C SER A 173 -6.83 -9.86 -16.49
N VAL A 174 -6.54 -11.04 -17.03
CA VAL A 174 -5.61 -11.23 -18.15
C VAL A 174 -6.21 -10.74 -19.47
N LEU A 175 -7.53 -10.87 -19.64
CA LEU A 175 -8.19 -10.60 -20.93
C LEU A 175 -7.99 -9.17 -21.45
N PRO A 176 -8.20 -8.10 -20.64
CA PRO A 176 -8.00 -6.73 -21.11
C PRO A 176 -6.57 -6.49 -21.61
N ILE A 177 -5.61 -7.15 -20.99
CA ILE A 177 -4.17 -6.99 -21.25
C ILE A 177 -3.75 -7.69 -22.54
N VAL A 178 -4.26 -8.89 -22.79
CA VAL A 178 -3.89 -9.69 -23.97
C VAL A 178 -4.47 -9.10 -25.26
N ILE A 179 -5.58 -8.37 -25.16
CA ILE A 179 -6.25 -7.74 -26.32
C ILE A 179 -5.52 -6.48 -26.79
N LEU A 180 -4.64 -5.88 -25.96
CA LEU A 180 -3.90 -4.66 -26.32
C LEU A 180 -2.90 -4.88 -27.46
N PRO A 181 -2.64 -3.82 -28.30
CA PRO A 181 -1.55 -3.83 -29.26
C PRO A 181 -0.18 -4.08 -28.58
N ARG A 182 0.75 -4.67 -29.31
CA ARG A 182 2.07 -5.11 -28.81
C ARG A 182 3.08 -3.96 -28.66
N GLU A 183 2.76 -2.93 -27.92
CA GLU A 183 3.75 -1.92 -27.52
C GLU A 183 4.40 -2.40 -26.21
N MET A 184 5.74 -2.51 -26.20
CA MET A 184 6.49 -2.93 -25.02
C MET A 184 7.16 -1.70 -24.39
N PRO A 185 6.90 -1.38 -23.10
CA PRO A 185 7.63 -0.34 -22.41
C PRO A 185 9.10 -0.73 -22.21
N LEU A 186 9.99 0.26 -22.36
CA LEU A 186 11.38 0.12 -21.98
C LEU A 186 11.47 0.40 -20.48
N MET A 187 11.87 -0.60 -19.70
CA MET A 187 12.12 -0.42 -18.27
C MET A 187 13.59 -0.06 -18.05
N GLU A 188 13.82 1.10 -17.47
CA GLU A 188 15.12 1.48 -16.95
C GLU A 188 15.34 0.84 -15.57
N ARG A 189 16.55 0.31 -15.35
CA ARG A 189 16.91 -0.24 -14.05
C ARG A 189 17.34 0.90 -13.14
N VAL A 190 16.61 1.08 -12.06
CA VAL A 190 16.97 1.99 -10.99
C VAL A 190 17.30 1.15 -9.76
N GLU A 191 18.51 1.31 -9.21
CA GLU A 191 18.88 0.64 -7.96
C GLU A 191 18.30 1.42 -6.78
N ALA A 192 17.48 0.74 -5.97
CA ALA A 192 16.91 1.31 -4.75
C ALA A 192 18.03 1.65 -3.74
N LEU A 193 17.89 2.77 -3.05
CA LEU A 193 18.80 3.12 -1.95
C LEU A 193 18.63 2.14 -0.78
N LYS A 194 19.74 1.79 -0.15
CA LYS A 194 19.74 0.87 1.00
C LYS A 194 19.04 1.50 2.22
N PRO A 195 18.32 0.71 3.04
CA PRO A 195 17.59 1.24 4.20
C PRO A 195 18.44 2.07 5.16
N LEU A 196 19.73 1.71 5.34
CA LEU A 196 20.64 2.46 6.21
C LEU A 196 20.97 3.85 5.64
N GLN A 197 21.18 3.98 4.33
CA GLN A 197 21.40 5.26 3.66
C GLN A 197 20.16 6.16 3.77
N LEU A 198 18.97 5.59 3.58
CA LEU A 198 17.69 6.29 3.74
C LEU A 198 17.50 6.80 5.17
N PHE A 199 17.85 5.98 6.17
CA PHE A 199 17.76 6.39 7.57
C PHE A 199 18.69 7.55 7.90
N GLN A 200 19.90 7.58 7.33
CA GLN A 200 20.84 8.70 7.49
C GLN A 200 20.30 9.99 6.84
N MET A 201 19.64 9.89 5.68
CA MET A 201 19.07 11.03 4.96
C MET A 201 17.82 11.57 5.66
N SER A 202 16.84 10.72 5.95
CA SER A 202 15.57 11.13 6.56
C SER A 202 14.97 10.07 7.49
N PRO A 203 15.40 10.01 8.77
CA PRO A 203 14.87 9.05 9.73
C PRO A 203 13.34 9.11 9.91
N SER A 204 12.76 10.31 9.86
CA SER A 204 11.31 10.47 10.03
C SER A 204 10.53 9.81 8.90
N VAL A 205 11.02 9.90 7.67
CA VAL A 205 10.40 9.25 6.50
C VAL A 205 10.51 7.72 6.63
N VAL A 206 11.67 7.21 7.04
CA VAL A 206 11.88 5.77 7.23
C VAL A 206 10.92 5.20 8.28
N ILE A 207 10.80 5.87 9.44
CA ILE A 207 9.87 5.43 10.49
C ILE A 207 8.41 5.56 10.03
N GLY A 208 8.05 6.63 9.31
CA GLY A 208 6.70 6.80 8.73
C GLY A 208 6.36 5.69 7.74
N CYS A 209 7.26 5.37 6.81
CA CYS A 209 7.06 4.29 5.83
C CYS A 209 7.00 2.91 6.50
N PHE A 210 7.89 2.62 7.44
CA PHE A 210 7.88 1.35 8.19
C PHE A 210 6.60 1.19 8.99
N GLY A 211 6.24 2.19 9.81
CA GLY A 211 5.04 2.16 10.65
C GLY A 211 3.75 2.08 9.83
N SER A 212 3.69 2.77 8.69
CA SER A 212 2.58 2.63 7.74
C SER A 212 2.48 1.20 7.20
N GLY A 213 3.59 0.57 6.83
CA GLY A 213 3.62 -0.83 6.39
C GLY A 213 3.07 -1.78 7.46
N VAL A 214 3.52 -1.60 8.71
CA VAL A 214 3.00 -2.36 9.86
C VAL A 214 1.49 -2.18 10.00
N ALA A 215 0.99 -0.95 9.97
CA ALA A 215 -0.43 -0.67 10.18
C ALA A 215 -1.30 -1.18 9.01
N ILE A 216 -0.89 -0.98 7.76
CA ILE A 216 -1.64 -1.40 6.57
C ILE A 216 -1.74 -2.93 6.48
N ALA A 217 -0.64 -3.66 6.76
CA ALA A 217 -0.68 -5.12 6.77
C ALA A 217 -1.60 -5.66 7.87
N ALA A 218 -1.59 -5.04 9.06
CA ALA A 218 -2.53 -5.39 10.12
C ALA A 218 -3.99 -5.18 9.70
N VAL A 219 -4.30 -4.07 9.00
CA VAL A 219 -5.64 -3.81 8.47
C VAL A 219 -6.10 -4.94 7.55
N TYR A 220 -5.31 -5.31 6.56
CA TYR A 220 -5.74 -6.30 5.58
C TYR A 220 -5.82 -7.73 6.12
N THR A 221 -5.10 -8.04 7.21
CA THR A 221 -4.97 -9.42 7.69
C THR A 221 -5.60 -9.68 9.06
N LEU A 222 -5.47 -8.75 9.98
CA LEU A 222 -5.87 -8.98 11.37
C LEU A 222 -7.17 -8.26 11.77
N PHE A 223 -7.59 -7.19 11.06
CA PHE A 223 -8.90 -6.57 11.32
C PHE A 223 -10.06 -7.52 11.06
N PRO A 224 -10.09 -8.31 9.96
CA PRO A 224 -11.14 -9.31 9.78
C PRO A 224 -11.23 -10.30 10.95
N LEU A 225 -10.08 -10.76 11.48
CA LEU A 225 -10.02 -11.64 12.64
C LEU A 225 -10.61 -10.99 13.89
N TYR A 226 -10.24 -9.73 14.14
CA TYR A 226 -10.80 -8.97 15.27
C TYR A 226 -12.32 -8.84 15.17
N LEU A 227 -12.84 -8.43 14.01
CA LEU A 227 -14.27 -8.23 13.78
C LEU A 227 -15.06 -9.54 13.96
N GLN A 228 -14.53 -10.66 13.48
CA GLN A 228 -15.12 -11.98 13.69
C GLN A 228 -15.11 -12.39 15.17
N THR A 229 -13.99 -12.12 15.88
CA THR A 229 -13.84 -12.48 17.29
C THR A 229 -14.82 -11.70 18.20
N ILE A 230 -15.20 -10.47 17.82
CA ILE A 230 -16.25 -9.71 18.53
C ILE A 230 -17.68 -10.12 18.14
N GLY A 231 -17.84 -11.17 17.31
CA GLY A 231 -19.11 -11.79 16.96
C GLY A 231 -19.77 -11.26 15.69
N MET A 232 -19.07 -10.51 14.84
CA MET A 232 -19.63 -10.05 13.57
C MET A 232 -19.70 -11.18 12.54
N PRO A 233 -20.81 -11.33 11.82
CA PRO A 233 -20.93 -12.24 10.70
C PRO A 233 -20.06 -11.76 9.51
N VAL A 234 -19.74 -12.68 8.59
CA VAL A 234 -18.77 -12.44 7.49
C VAL A 234 -19.19 -11.30 6.56
N ASP A 235 -20.48 -11.12 6.33
CA ASP A 235 -21.02 -10.02 5.52
C ASP A 235 -20.80 -8.66 6.18
N GLU A 236 -21.00 -8.54 7.48
CA GLU A 236 -20.69 -7.33 8.24
C GLU A 236 -19.19 -7.07 8.30
N VAL A 237 -18.37 -8.11 8.49
CA VAL A 237 -16.90 -7.99 8.43
C VAL A 237 -16.47 -7.39 7.09
N GLY A 238 -16.99 -7.92 5.97
CA GLY A 238 -16.71 -7.39 4.64
C GLY A 238 -17.12 -5.91 4.50
N MET A 239 -18.27 -5.53 5.00
CA MET A 239 -18.74 -4.14 4.96
C MET A 239 -17.87 -3.20 5.80
N MET A 240 -17.45 -3.62 7.01
CA MET A 240 -16.54 -2.84 7.85
C MET A 240 -15.17 -2.67 7.18
N MET A 241 -14.65 -3.71 6.55
CA MET A 241 -13.40 -3.63 5.79
C MET A 241 -13.52 -2.72 4.56
N ALA A 242 -14.67 -2.75 3.86
CA ALA A 242 -14.94 -1.80 2.79
C ALA A 242 -14.94 -0.35 3.28
N CYS A 243 -15.50 -0.08 4.46
CA CYS A 243 -15.48 1.26 5.08
C CYS A 243 -14.04 1.73 5.38
N VAL A 244 -13.15 0.86 5.87
CA VAL A 244 -11.73 1.19 6.09
C VAL A 244 -11.07 1.63 4.77
N ILE A 245 -11.29 0.88 3.69
CA ILE A 245 -10.68 1.16 2.38
C ILE A 245 -11.29 2.41 1.74
N LEU A 246 -12.59 2.63 1.91
CA LEU A 246 -13.24 3.87 1.47
C LEU A 246 -12.68 5.08 2.24
N GLY A 247 -12.43 4.94 3.54
CA GLY A 247 -11.74 5.96 4.33
C GLY A 247 -10.36 6.30 3.76
N ALA A 248 -9.58 5.27 3.42
CA ALA A 248 -8.28 5.41 2.77
C ALA A 248 -8.38 6.18 1.44
N MET A 249 -9.37 5.85 0.60
CA MET A 249 -9.57 6.48 -0.70
C MET A 249 -10.02 7.95 -0.56
N VAL A 250 -11.00 8.22 0.28
CA VAL A 250 -11.64 9.54 0.39
C VAL A 250 -10.77 10.54 1.14
N LEU A 251 -10.16 10.12 2.26
CA LEU A 251 -9.40 11.04 3.12
C LEU A 251 -7.99 11.32 2.60
N GLN A 252 -7.48 10.55 1.64
CA GLN A 252 -6.17 10.79 1.05
C GLN A 252 -6.08 12.16 0.36
N TYR A 253 -7.13 12.60 -0.32
CA TYR A 253 -7.17 13.90 -0.99
C TYR A 253 -7.13 15.08 0.00
N PRO A 254 -8.04 15.21 0.98
CA PRO A 254 -7.97 16.32 1.94
C PRO A 254 -6.69 16.31 2.79
N VAL A 255 -6.17 15.13 3.17
CA VAL A 255 -4.90 15.03 3.88
C VAL A 255 -3.73 15.48 2.99
N GLY A 256 -3.74 15.12 1.71
CA GLY A 256 -2.74 15.56 0.75
C GLY A 256 -2.70 17.08 0.63
N ARG A 257 -3.87 17.71 0.41
CA ARG A 257 -3.98 19.16 0.32
C ARG A 257 -3.56 19.87 1.63
N TRP A 258 -3.87 19.28 2.76
CA TRP A 258 -3.39 19.80 4.05
C TRP A 258 -1.87 19.65 4.17
N SER A 259 -1.30 18.53 3.75
CA SER A 259 0.14 18.26 3.75
C SER A 259 0.93 19.23 2.85
N ASP A 260 0.33 19.73 1.77
CA ASP A 260 0.98 20.71 0.88
C ASP A 260 1.01 22.15 1.47
N ASN A 261 0.20 22.43 2.49
CA ASN A 261 0.11 23.75 3.10
C ASN A 261 0.68 23.80 4.52
N GLN A 262 1.20 22.68 5.04
CA GLN A 262 1.70 22.59 6.41
C GLN A 262 2.98 21.75 6.46
N ASP A 263 3.84 22.00 7.46
CA ASP A 263 5.00 21.15 7.72
C ASP A 263 4.58 19.69 7.79
N ARG A 264 5.12 18.86 6.89
CA ARG A 264 4.78 17.45 6.76
C ARG A 264 5.04 16.64 8.03
N ARG A 265 5.94 17.10 8.90
CA ARG A 265 6.16 16.48 10.22
C ARG A 265 4.95 16.71 11.13
N VAL A 266 4.37 17.92 11.11
CA VAL A 266 3.15 18.24 11.87
C VAL A 266 2.02 17.36 11.38
N VAL A 267 1.88 17.19 10.07
CA VAL A 267 0.86 16.32 9.48
C VAL A 267 1.07 14.86 9.93
N LEU A 268 2.30 14.34 9.88
CA LEU A 268 2.60 12.97 10.34
C LEU A 268 2.32 12.78 11.85
N ILE A 269 2.69 13.78 12.69
CA ILE A 269 2.38 13.76 14.13
C ILE A 269 0.87 13.72 14.34
N THR A 270 0.13 14.57 13.66
CA THR A 270 -1.34 14.66 13.82
C THR A 270 -2.03 13.40 13.31
N LEU A 271 -1.59 12.83 12.18
CA LEU A 271 -2.14 11.57 11.66
C LEU A 271 -1.89 10.42 12.64
N ALA A 272 -0.65 10.26 13.14
CA ALA A 272 -0.33 9.22 14.10
C ALA A 272 -1.10 9.42 15.42
N PHE A 273 -1.23 10.65 15.90
CA PHE A 273 -2.00 10.96 17.10
C PHE A 273 -3.51 10.70 16.89
N ALA A 274 -4.06 11.08 15.74
CA ALA A 274 -5.45 10.76 15.40
C ALA A 274 -5.69 9.24 15.35
N CYS A 275 -4.79 8.49 14.71
CA CYS A 275 -4.86 7.02 14.69
C CYS A 275 -4.79 6.42 16.09
N LEU A 276 -3.95 6.97 16.99
CA LEU A 276 -3.90 6.56 18.40
C LEU A 276 -5.25 6.78 19.09
N LEU A 277 -5.85 7.95 18.94
CA LEU A 277 -7.18 8.25 19.53
C LEU A 277 -8.27 7.35 18.96
N LEU A 278 -8.23 7.03 17.66
CA LEU A 278 -9.18 6.13 17.03
C LEU A 278 -8.99 4.68 17.50
N CYS A 279 -7.76 4.22 17.70
CA CYS A 279 -7.50 2.92 18.34
C CYS A 279 -8.05 2.89 19.78
N ALA A 280 -7.86 3.95 20.55
CA ALA A 280 -8.44 4.07 21.89
C ALA A 280 -9.99 4.10 21.83
N ALA A 281 -10.57 4.78 20.85
CA ALA A 281 -12.02 4.81 20.66
C ALA A 281 -12.58 3.40 20.41
N ILE A 282 -11.92 2.58 19.57
CA ILE A 282 -12.33 1.19 19.34
C ILE A 282 -12.20 0.34 20.60
N LEU A 283 -11.18 0.58 21.44
CA LEU A 283 -10.96 -0.21 22.68
C LEU A 283 -11.96 0.14 23.79
N PHE A 284 -12.39 1.40 23.89
CA PHE A 284 -13.12 1.89 25.06
C PHE A 284 -14.56 2.35 24.80
N LEU A 285 -14.95 2.59 23.54
CA LEU A 285 -16.33 2.95 23.20
C LEU A 285 -17.20 1.71 22.93
N PRO A 286 -18.52 1.83 23.12
CA PRO A 286 -19.46 0.78 22.74
C PRO A 286 -19.36 0.41 21.26
N HIS A 287 -19.32 -0.90 20.96
CA HIS A 287 -19.24 -1.41 19.58
C HIS A 287 -20.59 -1.36 18.85
N SER A 288 -21.23 -0.18 18.78
CA SER A 288 -22.38 -0.05 17.89
C SER A 288 -21.90 -0.10 16.43
N PRO A 289 -22.68 -0.70 15.50
CA PRO A 289 -22.27 -0.77 14.09
C PRO A 289 -21.91 0.59 13.50
N THR A 290 -22.70 1.63 13.79
CA THR A 290 -22.46 2.99 13.30
C THR A 290 -21.17 3.59 13.87
N THR A 291 -20.94 3.47 15.19
CA THR A 291 -19.71 3.97 15.82
C THR A 291 -18.48 3.29 15.22
N LEU A 292 -18.55 1.98 15.05
CA LEU A 292 -17.45 1.20 14.49
C LEU A 292 -17.18 1.56 13.03
N MET A 293 -18.22 1.72 12.19
CA MET A 293 -18.09 2.16 10.80
C MET A 293 -17.39 3.50 10.70
N ILE A 294 -17.80 4.51 11.47
CA ILE A 294 -17.22 5.85 11.46
C ILE A 294 -15.75 5.79 11.92
N THR A 295 -15.50 5.08 13.02
CA THR A 295 -14.16 4.98 13.60
C THR A 295 -13.20 4.25 12.63
N LEU A 296 -13.64 3.16 12.02
CA LEU A 296 -12.86 2.40 11.04
C LEU A 296 -12.63 3.19 9.75
N PHE A 297 -13.62 3.93 9.26
CA PHE A 297 -13.47 4.83 8.10
C PHE A 297 -12.39 5.89 8.36
N LEU A 298 -12.44 6.55 9.50
CA LEU A 298 -11.46 7.57 9.88
C LEU A 298 -10.07 6.96 10.12
N LEU A 299 -10.02 5.79 10.77
CA LEU A 299 -8.76 5.08 11.04
C LEU A 299 -8.10 4.62 9.73
N GLY A 300 -8.89 4.09 8.78
CA GLY A 300 -8.41 3.76 7.44
C GLY A 300 -7.80 4.98 6.76
N GLY A 301 -8.52 6.11 6.74
CA GLY A 301 -7.99 7.35 6.18
C GLY A 301 -6.68 7.80 6.80
N GLY A 302 -6.56 7.72 8.13
CA GLY A 302 -5.32 8.10 8.84
C GLY A 302 -4.15 7.16 8.52
N ILE A 303 -4.35 5.85 8.67
CA ILE A 303 -3.31 4.83 8.43
C ILE A 303 -2.75 4.91 7.00
N PHE A 304 -3.65 4.94 6.01
CA PHE A 304 -3.23 4.91 4.61
C PHE A 304 -2.66 6.24 4.11
N ALA A 305 -2.91 7.37 4.81
CA ALA A 305 -2.33 8.66 4.48
C ALA A 305 -0.87 8.83 4.96
N ILE A 306 -0.43 8.09 5.99
CA ILE A 306 0.93 8.21 6.53
C ILE A 306 1.98 7.90 5.45
N TYR A 307 1.77 6.85 4.63
CA TYR A 307 2.72 6.47 3.60
C TYR A 307 2.92 7.54 2.53
N PRO A 308 1.88 8.03 1.83
CA PRO A 308 2.05 9.07 0.80
C PRO A 308 2.59 10.38 1.36
N VAL A 309 2.21 10.80 2.58
CA VAL A 309 2.81 11.97 3.23
C VAL A 309 4.30 11.75 3.49
N SER A 310 4.70 10.54 3.92
CA SER A 310 6.11 10.20 4.11
C SER A 310 6.89 10.21 2.80
N ILE A 311 6.31 9.71 1.70
CA ILE A 311 6.93 9.74 0.36
C ILE A 311 7.10 11.20 -0.11
N SER A 312 6.07 12.03 0.00
CA SER A 312 6.18 13.45 -0.36
C SER A 312 7.21 14.18 0.50
N PHE A 313 7.30 13.84 1.80
CA PHE A 313 8.36 14.38 2.67
C PHE A 313 9.77 13.88 2.29
N SER A 314 9.88 12.70 1.66
CA SER A 314 11.16 12.24 1.11
C SER A 314 11.60 13.07 -0.10
N ALA A 315 10.65 13.45 -0.95
CA ALA A 315 10.90 14.26 -2.12
C ALA A 315 11.42 15.67 -1.77
N ASP A 316 10.93 16.26 -0.66
CA ASP A 316 11.46 17.55 -0.16
C ASP A 316 12.94 17.49 0.25
N ARG A 317 13.56 16.31 0.30
CA ARG A 317 14.94 16.09 0.75
C ARG A 317 15.81 15.36 -0.24
N ALA A 318 15.22 14.96 -1.35
CA ALA A 318 15.91 14.28 -2.42
C ALA A 318 16.48 15.29 -3.42
N SER A 319 17.65 15.00 -3.98
CA SER A 319 18.07 15.63 -5.23
C SER A 319 17.33 14.98 -6.41
N ALA A 320 17.26 15.68 -7.55
CA ALA A 320 16.62 15.15 -8.76
C ALA A 320 17.18 13.76 -9.17
N ALA A 321 18.47 13.53 -8.98
CA ALA A 321 19.12 12.26 -9.28
C ALA A 321 18.79 11.14 -8.28
N SER A 322 18.50 11.46 -7.02
CA SER A 322 18.25 10.49 -5.95
C SER A 322 16.76 10.23 -5.69
N LEU A 323 15.87 10.99 -6.31
CA LEU A 323 14.42 10.95 -6.05
C LEU A 323 13.81 9.55 -6.30
N VAL A 324 14.00 8.97 -7.48
CA VAL A 324 13.46 7.64 -7.82
C VAL A 324 14.10 6.54 -6.97
N PRO A 325 15.45 6.43 -6.83
CA PRO A 325 16.09 5.48 -5.92
C PRO A 325 15.60 5.58 -4.47
N MET A 326 15.34 6.80 -4.00
CA MET A 326 14.86 7.05 -2.64
C MET A 326 13.44 6.54 -2.45
N ILE A 327 12.52 6.84 -3.37
CA ILE A 327 11.12 6.37 -3.32
C ILE A 327 11.09 4.83 -3.36
N GLN A 328 11.88 4.19 -4.22
CA GLN A 328 11.97 2.73 -4.28
C GLN A 328 12.48 2.12 -2.96
N GLY A 329 13.50 2.74 -2.36
CA GLY A 329 14.02 2.29 -1.08
C GLY A 329 13.01 2.47 0.07
N MET A 330 12.21 3.56 0.08
CA MET A 330 11.15 3.77 1.07
C MET A 330 10.03 2.74 0.94
N LEU A 331 9.74 2.32 -0.27
CA LEU A 331 8.80 1.24 -0.52
C LEU A 331 9.29 -0.10 0.06
N LEU A 332 10.59 -0.41 -0.11
CA LEU A 332 11.18 -1.59 0.51
C LEU A 332 11.06 -1.55 2.03
N VAL A 333 11.30 -0.38 2.65
CA VAL A 333 11.11 -0.17 4.09
C VAL A 333 9.67 -0.42 4.52
N ASN A 334 8.69 0.08 3.75
CA ASN A 334 7.27 -0.19 3.99
C ASN A 334 6.94 -1.70 3.87
N SER A 335 7.45 -2.36 2.85
CA SER A 335 7.26 -3.80 2.63
C SER A 335 7.85 -4.65 3.77
N LEU A 336 8.99 -4.26 4.34
CA LEU A 336 9.56 -4.91 5.53
C LEU A 336 8.63 -4.76 6.74
N GLY A 337 8.08 -3.56 6.97
CA GLY A 337 7.06 -3.35 8.00
C GLY A 337 5.84 -4.24 7.79
N SER A 338 5.37 -4.34 6.57
CA SER A 338 4.22 -5.18 6.21
C SER A 338 4.49 -6.67 6.43
N ALA A 339 5.69 -7.15 6.11
CA ALA A 339 6.06 -8.55 6.30
C ALA A 339 6.16 -8.95 7.79
N ILE A 340 6.63 -8.06 8.64
CA ILE A 340 6.81 -8.31 10.08
C ILE A 340 5.47 -8.19 10.84
N SER A 341 4.57 -7.31 10.39
CA SER A 341 3.35 -6.91 11.09
C SER A 341 2.45 -8.08 11.51
N PRO A 342 1.98 -8.96 10.61
CA PRO A 342 1.04 -10.00 11.00
C PRO A 342 1.62 -10.97 12.03
N ILE A 343 2.91 -11.31 11.95
CA ILE A 343 3.57 -12.19 12.95
C ILE A 343 3.64 -11.51 14.30
N SER A 344 4.12 -10.27 14.35
CA SER A 344 4.34 -9.56 15.61
C SER A 344 3.03 -9.24 16.31
N ILE A 345 2.05 -8.70 15.59
CA ILE A 345 0.76 -8.31 16.17
C ILE A 345 -0.09 -9.52 16.54
N SER A 346 -0.09 -10.58 15.74
CA SER A 346 -0.81 -11.81 16.08
C SER A 346 -0.26 -12.52 17.32
N ALA A 347 1.05 -12.42 17.58
CA ALA A 347 1.64 -12.91 18.82
C ALA A 347 1.08 -12.15 20.05
N VAL A 348 0.91 -10.82 19.93
CA VAL A 348 0.26 -10.00 20.97
C VAL A 348 -1.22 -10.38 21.09
N MET A 349 -1.93 -10.60 20.00
CA MET A 349 -3.33 -11.08 20.03
C MET A 349 -3.46 -12.45 20.69
N SER A 350 -2.50 -13.35 20.49
CA SER A 350 -2.49 -14.66 21.16
C SER A 350 -2.31 -14.55 22.68
N ALA A 351 -1.56 -13.55 23.15
CA ALA A 351 -1.28 -13.35 24.58
C ALA A 351 -2.38 -12.53 25.29
N PHE A 352 -2.95 -11.52 24.62
CA PHE A 352 -3.84 -10.53 25.22
C PHE A 352 -5.27 -10.52 24.61
N GLY A 353 -5.57 -11.51 23.76
CA GLY A 353 -6.85 -11.61 23.07
C GLY A 353 -6.95 -10.65 21.85
N ALA A 354 -8.12 -10.61 21.23
CA ALA A 354 -8.35 -9.87 19.97
C ALA A 354 -8.03 -8.38 20.08
N SER A 355 -8.27 -7.75 21.24
CA SER A 355 -7.93 -6.34 21.50
C SER A 355 -6.43 -6.05 21.41
N GLY A 356 -5.57 -7.07 21.49
CA GLY A 356 -4.13 -6.97 21.27
C GLY A 356 -3.75 -6.31 19.93
N LEU A 357 -4.61 -6.42 18.92
CA LEU A 357 -4.45 -5.71 17.66
C LEU A 357 -4.39 -4.18 17.85
N PHE A 358 -5.42 -3.60 18.48
CA PHE A 358 -5.49 -2.15 18.67
C PHE A 358 -4.51 -1.65 19.73
N TRP A 359 -4.18 -2.45 20.72
CA TRP A 359 -3.07 -2.14 21.63
C TRP A 359 -1.73 -2.05 20.91
N SER A 360 -1.45 -2.99 20.00
CA SER A 360 -0.22 -2.96 19.19
C SER A 360 -0.16 -1.74 18.29
N LEU A 361 -1.28 -1.41 17.61
CA LEU A 361 -1.37 -0.21 16.77
C LEU A 361 -1.28 1.08 17.60
N ALA A 362 -1.86 1.12 18.80
CA ALA A 362 -1.73 2.27 19.70
C ALA A 362 -0.27 2.48 20.12
N VAL A 363 0.43 1.42 20.53
CA VAL A 363 1.87 1.48 20.87
C VAL A 363 2.68 1.96 19.66
N LEU A 364 2.44 1.42 18.46
CA LEU A 364 3.10 1.86 17.23
C LEU A 364 2.91 3.38 17.02
N ASN A 365 1.67 3.85 17.12
CA ASN A 365 1.35 5.26 16.91
C ASN A 365 1.97 6.16 18.01
N ILE A 366 1.99 5.72 19.28
CA ILE A 366 2.69 6.43 20.38
C ILE A 366 4.18 6.58 20.03
N LEU A 367 4.84 5.49 19.63
CA LEU A 367 6.26 5.51 19.27
C LEU A 367 6.52 6.44 18.09
N MET A 368 5.65 6.45 17.08
CA MET A 368 5.74 7.37 15.93
C MET A 368 5.58 8.82 16.37
N VAL A 369 4.57 9.14 17.19
CA VAL A 369 4.34 10.50 17.70
C VAL A 369 5.56 11.00 18.49
N ILE A 370 6.05 10.20 19.45
CA ILE A 370 7.23 10.54 20.26
C ILE A 370 8.44 10.78 19.36
N PHE A 371 8.68 9.88 18.40
CA PHE A 371 9.82 9.99 17.49
C PHE A 371 9.74 11.24 16.61
N PHE A 372 8.57 11.53 16.03
CA PHE A 372 8.40 12.71 15.17
C PHE A 372 8.52 14.02 15.95
N ILE A 373 7.98 14.10 17.18
CA ILE A 373 8.14 15.26 18.05
C ILE A 373 9.62 15.47 18.42
N TRP A 374 10.30 14.39 18.82
CA TRP A 374 11.72 14.46 19.15
C TRP A 374 12.57 14.94 17.97
N ARG A 375 12.28 14.45 16.76
CA ARG A 375 13.02 14.85 15.56
C ARG A 375 12.68 16.26 15.09
N ARG A 376 11.49 16.78 15.38
CA ARG A 376 11.14 18.17 15.09
C ARG A 376 12.03 19.15 15.83
N GLY A 377 12.33 18.87 17.08
CA GLY A 377 13.25 19.70 17.88
C GLY A 377 14.72 19.63 17.48
N ALA A 378 15.13 18.56 16.75
CA ALA A 378 16.55 18.30 16.46
C ALA A 378 17.06 18.88 15.13
N ARG A 379 16.17 19.28 14.20
CA ARG A 379 16.56 19.86 12.89
C ARG A 379 15.52 20.89 12.43
N PRO A 380 15.95 22.01 11.79
CA PRO A 380 15.04 23.00 11.21
C PRO A 380 14.15 22.38 10.12
N ASP A 381 13.04 23.05 9.83
CA ASP A 381 12.08 22.63 8.84
C ASP A 381 12.72 22.56 7.44
N ALA A 382 12.42 21.50 6.69
CA ALA A 382 12.77 21.46 5.29
C ALA A 382 11.78 22.35 4.52
N THR A 383 12.27 23.11 3.55
CA THR A 383 11.43 23.83 2.61
C THR A 383 10.58 22.81 1.85
N GLN A 384 9.29 23.06 1.71
CA GLN A 384 8.42 22.21 0.89
C GLN A 384 8.74 22.47 -0.59
N VAL A 385 9.20 21.46 -1.28
CA VAL A 385 9.71 21.55 -2.65
C VAL A 385 8.78 20.85 -3.63
N ALA A 386 8.08 19.81 -3.18
CA ALA A 386 7.31 18.95 -4.06
C ALA A 386 5.85 18.81 -3.60
N PRO A 387 4.85 18.87 -4.51
CA PRO A 387 3.45 18.64 -4.18
C PRO A 387 3.21 17.20 -3.70
N PHE A 388 2.10 17.01 -2.98
CA PHE A 388 1.67 15.69 -2.52
C PHE A 388 1.36 14.77 -3.70
N ALA A 389 1.97 13.59 -3.69
CA ALA A 389 1.66 12.53 -4.65
C ALA A 389 0.90 11.40 -3.93
N PRO A 390 -0.36 11.10 -4.34
CA PRO A 390 -1.08 9.97 -3.79
C PRO A 390 -0.31 8.67 -4.07
N ALA A 391 -0.24 7.80 -3.08
CA ALA A 391 0.51 6.54 -3.19
C ALA A 391 -0.20 5.42 -2.45
N THR A 392 -0.07 4.17 -2.95
CA THR A 392 -0.46 2.97 -2.23
C THR A 392 0.77 2.18 -1.81
N ALA A 393 0.76 1.71 -0.58
CA ALA A 393 1.83 0.88 -0.03
C ALA A 393 1.76 -0.58 -0.50
N MET A 394 0.62 -1.01 -1.04
CA MET A 394 0.40 -2.38 -1.53
C MET A 394 0.87 -2.60 -2.97
N SER A 395 1.15 -1.51 -3.69
CA SER A 395 1.70 -1.55 -5.03
C SER A 395 3.16 -1.10 -5.00
N PRO A 396 4.10 -2.01 -5.16
CA PRO A 396 5.49 -1.74 -4.84
C PRO A 396 6.24 -0.85 -5.83
N ILE A 397 5.71 -0.50 -7.00
CA ILE A 397 6.64 -0.17 -8.08
C ILE A 397 6.35 1.08 -8.86
N GLY A 398 5.32 1.77 -8.67
CA GLY A 398 5.07 3.04 -9.36
C GLY A 398 5.95 4.22 -8.87
N ALA A 399 7.20 3.98 -8.47
CA ALA A 399 8.09 5.08 -8.07
C ALA A 399 8.20 6.13 -9.17
N GLU A 400 8.34 5.71 -10.41
CA GLU A 400 8.42 6.60 -11.56
C GLU A 400 7.06 7.22 -11.93
N ILE A 401 5.93 6.50 -11.74
CA ILE A 401 4.59 7.05 -11.91
C ILE A 401 4.29 8.08 -10.82
N ARG A 402 4.83 7.88 -9.62
CA ARG A 402 4.65 8.78 -8.47
C ARG A 402 5.47 10.06 -8.59
N VAL A 403 6.55 10.02 -9.36
CA VAL A 403 7.36 11.20 -9.64
C VAL A 403 6.66 12.02 -10.71
N THR A 404 5.87 12.99 -10.30
CA THR A 404 5.21 13.94 -11.19
C THR A 404 6.19 15.00 -11.66
N ASP A 405 5.90 15.67 -12.79
CA ASP A 405 6.71 16.78 -13.27
C ASP A 405 6.84 17.90 -12.25
N GLU A 406 5.75 18.19 -11.55
CA GLU A 406 5.72 19.20 -10.50
C GLU A 406 6.71 18.84 -9.36
N MET A 407 6.81 17.55 -9.01
CA MET A 407 7.82 17.10 -8.04
C MET A 407 9.24 17.24 -8.60
N ILE A 408 9.47 16.85 -9.85
CA ILE A 408 10.79 16.95 -10.49
C ILE A 408 11.20 18.41 -10.61
N GLN A 409 10.28 19.26 -11.04
CA GLN A 409 10.53 20.68 -11.23
C GLN A 409 10.82 21.36 -9.89
N GLY A 410 10.01 21.12 -8.85
CA GLY A 410 10.24 21.66 -7.51
C GLY A 410 11.60 21.24 -6.93
N VAL A 411 12.00 19.96 -7.10
CA VAL A 411 13.30 19.50 -6.64
C VAL A 411 14.45 20.12 -7.45
N LYS A 412 14.30 20.28 -8.78
CA LYS A 412 15.30 20.93 -9.62
C LYS A 412 15.47 22.41 -9.30
N GLU A 413 14.38 23.12 -9.06
CA GLU A 413 14.41 24.54 -8.66
C GLU A 413 15.13 24.69 -7.32
N HIS A 414 14.84 23.81 -6.36
CA HIS A 414 15.53 23.80 -5.07
C HIS A 414 17.02 23.45 -5.19
N ASP A 415 17.40 22.47 -6.03
CA ASP A 415 18.81 22.14 -6.28
C ASP A 415 19.53 23.35 -6.91
N ALA A 416 18.90 24.05 -7.86
CA ALA A 416 19.46 25.24 -8.51
C ALA A 416 19.66 26.40 -7.53
N GLU A 417 18.69 26.66 -6.65
CA GLU A 417 18.81 27.68 -5.59
C GLU A 417 19.93 27.36 -4.59
N ALA A 418 20.14 26.06 -4.30
CA ALA A 418 21.20 25.63 -3.38
C ALA A 418 22.62 25.74 -4.00
N GLU A 419 22.73 25.72 -5.34
CA GLU A 419 23.99 25.89 -6.09
C GLU A 419 24.33 27.38 -6.35
N GLU A 420 23.37 28.30 -6.25
CA GLU A 420 23.67 29.73 -6.40
C GLU A 420 24.54 30.24 -5.23
N PRO A 421 25.70 30.87 -5.51
CA PRO A 421 26.53 31.41 -4.45
C PRO A 421 25.78 32.57 -3.74
N PRO A 422 25.92 32.68 -2.41
CA PRO A 422 25.20 33.71 -1.65
C PRO A 422 25.50 35.09 -2.25
N VAL A 423 24.42 35.79 -2.66
CA VAL A 423 24.50 37.17 -3.17
C VAL A 423 25.22 38.02 -2.12
N ARG A 424 26.48 38.38 -2.39
CA ARG A 424 27.21 39.34 -1.57
C ARG A 424 26.48 40.65 -1.67
N HIS A 425 25.69 40.96 -0.67
CA HIS A 425 25.26 42.36 -0.47
C HIS A 425 26.52 43.18 -0.33
N ALA A 426 26.88 43.88 -1.40
CA ALA A 426 27.89 44.90 -1.36
C ALA A 426 27.40 45.94 -0.36
N SER A 427 28.00 45.96 0.81
CA SER A 427 27.83 47.07 1.76
C SER A 427 28.32 48.32 1.05
N SER A 428 27.38 49.16 0.57
CA SER A 428 27.64 50.53 0.16
C SER A 428 28.02 51.28 1.41
N GLY A 429 29.31 51.22 1.77
CA GLY A 429 29.94 52.14 2.68
C GLY A 429 30.26 53.41 1.90
N GLY A 430 29.57 54.50 2.20
CA GLY A 430 29.91 55.85 1.88
C GLY A 430 29.72 56.67 3.14
#